data_686efa5ae5ca4dbdff263c9a36b3f5ea
#
_entry.id   686efa5ae5ca4dbdff263c9a36b3f5ea
#
_cell.length_a   1.000
_cell.length_b   1.000
_cell.length_c   1.000
_cell.angle_alpha   90.00
_cell.angle_beta   90.00
_cell.angle_gamma   90.00
#
_symmetry.space_group_name_H-M   'P 1'
#
loop_
_entity.id
_entity.type
_entity.pdbx_description
1 polymer ?
#
loop_
_entity_poly.entity_id
_entity_poly.type
_entity_poly.pdbx_seq_one_letter_code
_entity_poly.pdbx_strand_id
1 'polypeptide(L)'
;EKLRAELDKKRGVILLLSFGTLIAALTVKIELLSLLLAGACMLTMLAILYRNLTLFTGAAADKAGIGALRAATIFDAVVLLLVLTVAALDKTALAALSEDGERVLAAVIMCGIMLFGGFISPRLPYNRHTGLRLPWTVRDEDTWNVAHRVLGYISLPMTMLYLAAALTVRSADAAAAAAT
;
A
#
# COMPACT_ATOMS: atom_id res chain seq x y z
N GLU A 1 4.78 9.22 -30.91
CA GLU A 1 4.63 10.55 -30.31
C GLU A 1 3.32 10.70 -29.54
N LYS A 2 2.16 10.37 -30.10
CA LYS A 2 0.85 10.47 -29.41
C LYS A 2 0.79 9.71 -28.09
N LEU A 3 1.30 8.46 -28.06
CA LEU A 3 1.30 7.61 -26.85
C LEU A 3 2.19 8.21 -25.73
N ARG A 4 3.35 8.76 -26.09
CA ARG A 4 4.25 9.43 -25.14
C ARG A 4 3.60 10.69 -24.58
N ALA A 5 2.98 11.50 -25.42
CA ALA A 5 2.28 12.70 -24.98
C ALA A 5 1.11 12.39 -24.04
N GLU A 6 0.38 11.31 -24.30
CA GLU A 6 -0.70 10.86 -23.42
C GLU A 6 -0.14 10.36 -22.06
N LEU A 7 0.95 9.59 -22.07
CA LEU A 7 1.62 9.12 -20.86
C LEU A 7 2.13 10.30 -20.01
N ASP A 8 2.76 11.29 -20.64
CA ASP A 8 3.30 12.47 -19.95
C ASP A 8 2.18 13.32 -19.36
N LYS A 9 1.05 13.48 -20.08
CA LYS A 9 -0.15 14.13 -19.56
C LYS A 9 -0.69 13.43 -18.31
N LYS A 10 -0.81 12.08 -18.33
CA LYS A 10 -1.29 11.32 -17.17
C LYS A 10 -0.32 11.40 -15.98
N ARG A 11 1.00 11.35 -16.23
CA ARG A 11 2.03 11.56 -15.20
C ARG A 11 1.93 12.96 -14.60
N GLY A 12 1.73 13.98 -15.40
CA GLY A 12 1.52 15.35 -14.95
C GLY A 12 0.30 15.47 -14.03
N VAL A 13 -0.82 14.85 -14.38
CA VAL A 13 -2.03 14.83 -13.55
C VAL A 13 -1.77 14.12 -12.21
N ILE A 14 -1.10 12.96 -12.21
CA ILE A 14 -0.74 12.25 -10.97
C ILE A 14 0.18 13.12 -10.11
N LEU A 15 1.15 13.80 -10.70
CA LEU A 15 2.04 14.70 -9.98
C LEU A 15 1.27 15.86 -9.33
N LEU A 16 0.36 16.50 -10.06
CA LEU A 16 -0.49 17.57 -9.54
C LEU A 16 -1.38 17.09 -8.39
N LEU A 17 -1.96 15.89 -8.50
CA LEU A 17 -2.76 15.29 -7.43
C LEU A 17 -1.90 14.96 -6.20
N SER A 18 -0.65 14.53 -6.39
CA SER A 18 0.30 14.29 -5.29
C SER A 18 0.62 15.59 -4.54
N PHE A 19 0.85 16.69 -5.27
CA PHE A 19 0.99 18.02 -4.66
C PHE A 19 -0.30 18.48 -3.98
N GLY A 20 -1.47 18.23 -4.59
CA GLY A 20 -2.77 18.51 -3.98
C GLY A 20 -2.97 17.79 -2.64
N THR A 21 -2.57 16.52 -2.56
CA THR A 21 -2.58 15.73 -1.32
C THR A 21 -1.70 16.39 -0.25
N LEU A 22 -0.47 16.77 -0.61
CA LEU A 22 0.47 17.40 0.30
C LEU A 22 -0.05 18.77 0.78
N ILE A 23 -0.56 19.59 -0.14
CA ILE A 23 -1.14 20.89 0.18
C ILE A 23 -2.33 20.72 1.13
N ALA A 24 -3.25 19.80 0.84
CA ALA A 24 -4.40 19.53 1.71
C ALA A 24 -3.95 19.14 3.12
N ALA A 25 -2.96 18.24 3.23
CA ALA A 25 -2.42 17.81 4.52
C ALA A 25 -1.73 18.91 5.32
N LEU A 26 -1.09 19.88 4.66
CA LEU A 26 -0.33 20.96 5.34
C LEU A 26 -1.15 22.22 5.63
N THR A 27 -2.17 22.52 4.82
CA THR A 27 -2.88 23.81 4.87
C THR A 27 -4.28 23.74 5.46
N VAL A 28 -4.96 22.61 5.30
CA VAL A 28 -6.34 22.45 5.78
C VAL A 28 -6.31 22.08 7.26
N LYS A 29 -6.74 23.01 8.10
CA LYS A 29 -6.73 22.85 9.58
C LYS A 29 -7.84 21.95 10.11
N ILE A 30 -8.91 21.75 9.35
CA ILE A 30 -10.00 20.84 9.72
C ILE A 30 -9.58 19.44 9.36
N GLU A 31 -9.23 18.63 10.36
CA GLU A 31 -8.66 17.27 10.20
C GLU A 31 -9.48 16.40 9.25
N LEU A 32 -10.79 16.31 9.44
CA LEU A 32 -11.67 15.49 8.60
C LEU A 32 -11.68 15.99 7.14
N LEU A 33 -11.73 17.30 6.92
CA LEU A 33 -11.71 17.86 5.57
C LEU A 33 -10.36 17.61 4.87
N SER A 34 -9.26 17.79 5.59
CA SER A 34 -7.91 17.47 5.10
C SER A 34 -7.81 16.02 4.70
N LEU A 35 -8.28 15.10 5.54
CA LEU A 35 -8.29 13.67 5.30
C LEU A 35 -9.12 13.30 4.07
N LEU A 36 -10.32 13.87 3.94
CA LEU A 36 -11.21 13.61 2.79
C LEU A 36 -10.60 14.13 1.48
N LEU A 37 -10.03 15.33 1.49
CA LEU A 37 -9.37 15.90 0.30
C LEU A 37 -8.14 15.10 -0.12
N ALA A 38 -7.26 14.77 0.83
CA ALA A 38 -6.10 13.95 0.58
C ALA A 38 -6.50 12.55 0.06
N GLY A 39 -7.47 11.92 0.70
CA GLY A 39 -8.02 10.62 0.30
C GLY A 39 -8.63 10.66 -1.10
N ALA A 40 -9.40 11.69 -1.43
CA ALA A 40 -9.97 11.87 -2.77
C ALA A 40 -8.88 12.02 -3.85
N CYS A 41 -7.82 12.79 -3.59
CA CYS A 41 -6.67 12.88 -4.49
C CYS A 41 -6.00 11.52 -4.70
N MET A 42 -5.73 10.79 -3.61
CA MET A 42 -5.08 9.47 -3.67
C MET A 42 -5.93 8.44 -4.41
N LEU A 43 -7.24 8.36 -4.11
CA LEU A 43 -8.16 7.47 -4.81
C LEU A 43 -8.26 7.81 -6.31
N THR A 44 -8.23 9.10 -6.65
CA THR A 44 -8.23 9.54 -8.05
C THR A 44 -6.94 9.11 -8.76
N MET A 45 -5.78 9.22 -8.10
CA MET A 45 -4.51 8.71 -8.64
C MET A 45 -4.57 7.19 -8.89
N LEU A 46 -5.08 6.41 -7.93
CA LEU A 46 -5.25 4.96 -8.08
C LEU A 46 -6.23 4.62 -9.22
N ALA A 47 -7.31 5.37 -9.38
CA ALA A 47 -8.26 5.19 -10.48
C ALA A 47 -7.62 5.50 -11.85
N ILE A 48 -6.81 6.55 -11.95
CA ILE A 48 -6.05 6.87 -13.17
C ILE A 48 -5.06 5.75 -13.48
N LEU A 49 -4.31 5.28 -12.48
CA LEU A 49 -3.37 4.18 -12.62
C LEU A 49 -4.08 2.91 -13.09
N TYR A 50 -5.14 2.49 -12.41
CA TYR A 50 -5.93 1.29 -12.73
C TYR A 50 -6.45 1.29 -14.18
N ARG A 51 -6.98 2.43 -14.63
CA ARG A 51 -7.53 2.57 -16.00
C ARG A 51 -6.45 2.58 -17.08
N ASN A 52 -5.23 2.95 -16.75
CA ASN A 52 -4.15 3.16 -17.71
C ASN A 52 -2.93 2.26 -17.45
N LEU A 53 -3.11 1.10 -16.79
CA LEU A 53 -2.00 0.20 -16.44
C LEU A 53 -1.15 -0.17 -17.64
N THR A 54 -1.76 -0.52 -18.78
CA THR A 54 -1.04 -0.86 -20.01
C THR A 54 -0.22 0.31 -20.56
N LEU A 55 -0.69 1.53 -20.40
CA LEU A 55 0.02 2.74 -20.81
C LEU A 55 1.25 2.98 -19.92
N PHE A 56 1.12 2.76 -18.61
CA PHE A 56 2.20 2.98 -17.66
C PHE A 56 3.25 1.85 -17.66
N THR A 57 2.86 0.60 -17.91
CA THR A 57 3.76 -0.56 -17.90
C THR A 57 4.41 -0.84 -19.25
N GLY A 58 3.87 -0.26 -20.33
CA GLY A 58 4.30 -0.56 -21.71
C GLY A 58 3.68 -1.85 -22.24
N ALA A 59 3.87 -2.10 -23.53
CA ALA A 59 3.26 -3.22 -24.26
C ALA A 59 3.82 -4.61 -23.91
N ALA A 60 4.83 -4.69 -23.03
CA ALA A 60 5.55 -5.94 -22.72
C ALA A 60 4.86 -6.79 -21.64
N ALA A 61 3.87 -6.26 -20.91
CA ALA A 61 3.19 -7.04 -19.88
C ALA A 61 2.14 -7.97 -20.51
N ASP A 62 2.23 -9.25 -20.21
CA ASP A 62 1.24 -10.24 -20.59
C ASP A 62 -0.09 -10.03 -19.82
N LYS A 63 -1.14 -10.79 -20.18
CA LYS A 63 -2.45 -10.68 -19.52
C LYS A 63 -2.39 -11.01 -18.02
N ALA A 64 -1.52 -11.94 -17.63
CA ALA A 64 -1.36 -12.34 -16.23
C ALA A 64 -0.69 -11.24 -15.41
N GLY A 65 0.36 -10.61 -15.93
CA GLY A 65 1.02 -9.47 -15.31
C GLY A 65 0.10 -8.24 -15.17
N ILE A 66 -0.72 -7.94 -16.18
CA ILE A 66 -1.74 -6.88 -16.08
C ILE A 66 -2.77 -7.23 -14.99
N GLY A 67 -3.17 -8.51 -14.89
CA GLY A 67 -4.05 -8.99 -13.83
C GLY A 67 -3.46 -8.78 -12.44
N ALA A 68 -2.17 -9.09 -12.26
CA ALA A 68 -1.45 -8.88 -11.02
C ALA A 68 -1.38 -7.40 -10.64
N LEU A 69 -1.07 -6.52 -11.58
CA LEU A 69 -1.05 -5.06 -11.36
C LEU A 69 -2.44 -4.50 -11.01
N ARG A 70 -3.49 -5.01 -11.63
CA ARG A 70 -4.88 -4.66 -11.25
C ARG A 70 -5.20 -5.06 -9.83
N ALA A 71 -4.86 -6.31 -9.46
CA ALA A 71 -5.07 -6.82 -8.11
C ALA A 71 -4.30 -5.98 -7.08
N ALA A 72 -3.04 -5.62 -7.35
CA ALA A 72 -2.24 -4.75 -6.50
C ALA A 72 -2.91 -3.36 -6.34
N THR A 73 -3.32 -2.73 -7.43
CA THR A 73 -3.96 -1.40 -7.38
C THR A 73 -5.30 -1.42 -6.63
N ILE A 74 -6.09 -2.49 -6.78
CA ILE A 74 -7.34 -2.67 -5.99
C ILE A 74 -7.01 -2.84 -4.52
N PHE A 75 -6.01 -3.65 -4.20
CA PHE A 75 -5.60 -3.84 -2.81
C PHE A 75 -5.12 -2.54 -2.17
N ASP A 76 -4.30 -1.74 -2.87
CA ASP A 76 -3.88 -0.42 -2.41
C ASP A 76 -5.08 0.49 -2.13
N ALA A 77 -6.11 0.46 -3.00
CA ALA A 77 -7.34 1.22 -2.79
C ALA A 77 -8.12 0.74 -1.56
N VAL A 78 -8.21 -0.58 -1.34
CA VAL A 78 -8.88 -1.16 -0.17
C VAL A 78 -8.13 -0.78 1.12
N VAL A 79 -6.80 -0.89 1.13
CA VAL A 79 -5.98 -0.49 2.29
C VAL A 79 -6.14 1.00 2.56
N LEU A 80 -6.09 1.84 1.51
CA LEU A 80 -6.29 3.28 1.65
C LEU A 80 -7.67 3.60 2.24
N LEU A 81 -8.74 2.99 1.72
CA LEU A 81 -10.10 3.18 2.24
C LEU A 81 -10.21 2.74 3.69
N LEU A 82 -9.60 1.62 4.06
CA LEU A 82 -9.57 1.15 5.44
C LEU A 82 -8.86 2.15 6.35
N VAL A 83 -7.68 2.64 5.96
CA VAL A 83 -6.92 3.65 6.71
C VAL A 83 -7.72 4.94 6.85
N LEU A 84 -8.34 5.42 5.77
CA LEU A 84 -9.18 6.62 5.79
C LEU A 84 -10.39 6.43 6.71
N THR A 85 -11.01 5.25 6.71
CA THR A 85 -12.14 4.93 7.58
C THR A 85 -11.71 4.94 9.05
N VAL A 86 -10.61 4.26 9.37
CA VAL A 86 -10.06 4.24 10.74
C VAL A 86 -9.69 5.65 11.19
N ALA A 87 -9.05 6.43 10.32
CA ALA A 87 -8.67 7.82 10.64
C ALA A 87 -9.87 8.79 10.75
N ALA A 88 -10.98 8.51 10.05
CA ALA A 88 -12.20 9.29 10.12
C ALA A 88 -13.12 8.91 11.29
N LEU A 89 -12.95 7.71 11.85
CA LEU A 89 -13.66 7.31 13.06
C LEU A 89 -13.25 8.25 14.19
N ASP A 90 -14.23 8.84 14.84
CA ASP A 90 -14.00 9.72 15.98
C ASP A 90 -13.17 8.98 17.03
N LYS A 91 -12.30 9.73 17.73
CA LYS A 91 -11.49 9.20 18.86
C LYS A 91 -12.35 8.45 19.89
N THR A 92 -13.63 8.78 20.00
CA THR A 92 -14.60 8.06 20.85
C THR A 92 -14.93 6.66 20.33
N ALA A 93 -15.02 6.46 19.02
CA ALA A 93 -15.30 5.15 18.43
C ALA A 93 -14.05 4.22 18.44
N LEU A 94 -12.85 4.80 18.29
CA LEU A 94 -11.58 4.08 18.47
C LEU A 94 -11.27 3.85 19.96
N ALA A 95 -11.59 4.80 20.83
CA ALA A 95 -11.46 4.65 22.27
C ALA A 95 -12.42 3.59 22.88
N ALA A 96 -13.43 3.16 22.12
CA ALA A 96 -14.22 1.96 22.47
C ALA A 96 -13.45 0.64 22.21
N LEU A 97 -12.39 0.69 21.40
CA LEU A 97 -11.41 -0.40 21.33
C LEU A 97 -10.44 -0.22 22.51
N SER A 98 -10.22 -1.27 23.27
CA SER A 98 -9.12 -1.27 24.24
C SER A 98 -7.79 -1.06 23.50
N GLU A 99 -6.74 -0.61 24.19
CA GLU A 99 -5.38 -0.51 23.60
C GLU A 99 -4.96 -1.82 22.93
N ASP A 100 -5.34 -2.95 23.51
CA ASP A 100 -5.15 -4.27 22.93
C ASP A 100 -5.92 -4.47 21.60
N GLY A 101 -7.13 -3.94 21.50
CA GLY A 101 -7.94 -3.99 20.28
C GLY A 101 -7.31 -3.21 19.13
N GLU A 102 -6.77 -2.02 19.41
CA GLU A 102 -6.07 -1.21 18.42
C GLU A 102 -4.79 -1.92 17.91
N ARG A 103 -4.01 -2.48 18.82
CA ARG A 103 -2.80 -3.25 18.47
C ARG A 103 -3.12 -4.48 17.61
N VAL A 104 -4.17 -5.22 17.97
CA VAL A 104 -4.62 -6.39 17.20
C VAL A 104 -5.09 -5.96 15.81
N LEU A 105 -5.87 -4.89 15.70
CA LEU A 105 -6.31 -4.35 14.42
C LEU A 105 -5.12 -3.96 13.54
N ALA A 106 -4.16 -3.23 14.09
CA ALA A 106 -2.93 -2.85 13.39
C ALA A 106 -2.13 -4.08 12.94
N ALA A 107 -2.00 -5.10 13.81
CA ALA A 107 -1.32 -6.34 13.48
C ALA A 107 -2.01 -7.11 12.35
N VAL A 108 -3.34 -7.20 12.37
CA VAL A 108 -4.13 -7.86 11.31
C VAL A 108 -3.96 -7.14 9.96
N ILE A 109 -4.03 -5.80 9.97
CA ILE A 109 -3.83 -5.00 8.75
C ILE A 109 -2.42 -5.24 8.20
N MET A 110 -1.40 -5.17 9.05
CA MET A 110 0.00 -5.37 8.65
C MET A 110 0.24 -6.78 8.10
N CYS A 111 -0.27 -7.81 8.78
CA CYS A 111 -0.21 -9.19 8.29
C CYS A 111 -0.88 -9.33 6.93
N GLY A 112 -2.05 -8.72 6.73
CA GLY A 112 -2.75 -8.70 5.45
C GLY A 112 -1.91 -8.07 4.33
N ILE A 113 -1.27 -6.92 4.61
CA ILE A 113 -0.38 -6.24 3.67
C ILE A 113 0.83 -7.12 3.32
N MET A 114 1.48 -7.72 4.32
CA MET A 114 2.65 -8.58 4.10
C MET A 114 2.31 -9.83 3.29
N LEU A 115 1.21 -10.51 3.63
CA LEU A 115 0.78 -11.73 2.93
C LEU A 115 0.33 -11.43 1.50
N PHE A 116 -0.47 -10.39 1.30
CA PHE A 116 -0.90 -10.01 -0.04
C PHE A 116 0.29 -9.55 -0.90
N GLY A 117 1.16 -8.69 -0.35
CA GLY A 117 2.37 -8.23 -1.02
C GLY A 117 3.27 -9.40 -1.44
N GLY A 118 3.47 -10.37 -0.54
CA GLY A 118 4.20 -11.58 -0.85
C GLY A 118 3.54 -12.46 -1.91
N PHE A 119 2.23 -12.64 -1.84
CA PHE A 119 1.47 -13.43 -2.81
C PHE A 119 1.48 -12.83 -4.22
N ILE A 120 1.36 -11.50 -4.33
CA ILE A 120 1.31 -10.81 -5.62
C ILE A 120 2.71 -10.59 -6.21
N SER A 121 3.74 -10.45 -5.36
CA SER A 121 5.09 -10.07 -5.76
C SER A 121 5.67 -10.91 -6.91
N PRO A 122 5.67 -12.25 -6.87
CA PRO A 122 6.23 -13.07 -7.95
C PRO A 122 5.47 -12.96 -9.29
N ARG A 123 4.28 -12.35 -9.26
CA ARG A 123 3.40 -12.19 -10.43
C ARG A 123 3.51 -10.82 -11.06
N LEU A 124 4.21 -9.90 -10.41
CA LEU A 124 4.37 -8.53 -10.91
C LEU A 124 5.35 -8.54 -12.10
N PRO A 125 4.92 -8.06 -13.27
CA PRO A 125 5.81 -7.94 -14.41
C PRO A 125 6.87 -6.88 -14.14
N TYR A 126 8.02 -6.99 -14.79
CA TYR A 126 9.05 -5.96 -14.76
C TYR A 126 8.45 -4.62 -15.21
N ASN A 127 8.50 -3.64 -14.33
CA ASN A 127 7.93 -2.33 -14.60
C ASN A 127 8.60 -1.24 -13.74
N ARG A 128 8.32 0.04 -14.08
CA ARG A 128 8.91 1.19 -13.40
C ARG A 128 8.03 1.80 -12.31
N HIS A 129 6.91 1.18 -11.96
CA HIS A 129 5.91 1.86 -11.13
C HIS A 129 5.50 1.09 -9.87
N THR A 130 5.47 -0.23 -9.89
CA THR A 130 4.93 -1.06 -8.81
C THR A 130 5.89 -2.20 -8.48
N GLY A 131 6.11 -2.49 -7.21
CA GLY A 131 6.95 -3.57 -6.70
C GLY A 131 8.18 -3.09 -5.94
N LEU A 132 9.07 -4.01 -5.58
CA LEU A 132 10.31 -3.72 -4.85
C LEU A 132 11.32 -3.01 -5.76
N ARG A 133 11.43 -1.70 -5.59
CA ARG A 133 12.23 -0.82 -6.43
C ARG A 133 13.52 -0.38 -5.76
N LEU A 134 14.48 -1.26 -5.72
CA LEU A 134 15.84 -0.95 -5.30
C LEU A 134 16.70 -0.64 -6.53
N PRO A 135 17.81 0.12 -6.40
CA PRO A 135 18.65 0.49 -7.53
C PRO A 135 19.13 -0.70 -8.37
N TRP A 136 19.26 -1.86 -7.74
CA TRP A 136 19.67 -3.11 -8.41
C TRP A 136 18.49 -3.90 -8.96
N THR A 137 17.29 -3.88 -8.35
CA THR A 137 16.13 -4.64 -8.85
C THR A 137 15.53 -4.04 -10.12
N VAL A 138 15.71 -2.74 -10.35
CA VAL A 138 15.19 -2.05 -11.54
C VAL A 138 16.16 -2.02 -12.71
N ARG A 139 17.33 -2.67 -12.59
CA ARG A 139 18.35 -2.70 -13.66
C ARG A 139 17.94 -3.58 -14.82
N ASP A 140 17.46 -4.77 -14.50
CA ASP A 140 17.13 -5.79 -15.49
C ASP A 140 15.97 -6.66 -14.99
N GLU A 141 15.36 -7.37 -15.93
CA GLU A 141 14.19 -8.22 -15.69
C GLU A 141 14.52 -9.46 -14.86
N ASP A 142 15.71 -10.03 -15.02
CA ASP A 142 16.11 -11.23 -14.29
C ASP A 142 16.28 -10.93 -12.80
N THR A 143 17.00 -9.85 -12.48
CA THR A 143 17.15 -9.38 -11.09
C THR A 143 15.81 -9.03 -10.48
N TRP A 144 14.91 -8.39 -11.24
CA TRP A 144 13.54 -8.13 -10.82
C TRP A 144 12.80 -9.41 -10.44
N ASN A 145 12.78 -10.37 -11.35
CA ASN A 145 12.06 -11.63 -11.17
C ASN A 145 12.58 -12.43 -9.98
N VAL A 146 13.90 -12.49 -9.79
CA VAL A 146 14.53 -13.15 -8.64
C VAL A 146 14.13 -12.43 -7.34
N ALA A 147 14.29 -11.13 -7.26
CA ALA A 147 13.98 -10.35 -6.06
C ALA A 147 12.51 -10.49 -5.64
N HIS A 148 11.59 -10.41 -6.60
CA HIS A 148 10.15 -10.54 -6.33
C HIS A 148 9.73 -11.96 -5.97
N ARG A 149 10.43 -12.98 -6.51
CA ARG A 149 10.23 -14.37 -6.09
C ARG A 149 10.72 -14.61 -4.66
N VAL A 150 11.91 -14.09 -4.32
CA VAL A 150 12.45 -14.16 -2.95
C VAL A 150 11.49 -13.45 -1.98
N LEU A 151 11.00 -12.25 -2.32
CA LEU A 151 10.02 -11.53 -1.50
C LEU A 151 8.75 -12.37 -1.27
N GLY A 152 8.27 -13.08 -2.31
CA GLY A 152 7.15 -14.01 -2.18
C GLY A 152 7.41 -15.13 -1.19
N TYR A 153 8.59 -15.73 -1.21
CA TYR A 153 8.92 -16.84 -0.30
C TYR A 153 9.13 -16.39 1.14
N ILE A 154 9.76 -15.24 1.36
CA ILE A 154 10.04 -14.76 2.72
C ILE A 154 8.83 -14.10 3.38
N SER A 155 7.81 -13.69 2.64
CA SER A 155 6.65 -12.96 3.18
C SER A 155 5.90 -13.77 4.25
N LEU A 156 5.66 -15.06 4.02
CA LEU A 156 4.96 -15.90 4.99
C LEU A 156 5.76 -16.08 6.30
N PRO A 157 7.03 -16.53 6.29
CA PRO A 157 7.80 -16.65 7.54
C PRO A 157 7.97 -15.30 8.25
N MET A 158 8.15 -14.18 7.50
CA MET A 158 8.25 -12.85 8.10
C MET A 158 6.93 -12.40 8.73
N THR A 159 5.79 -12.72 8.12
CA THR A 159 4.47 -12.44 8.71
C THR A 159 4.27 -13.23 10.00
N MET A 160 4.66 -14.51 10.01
CA MET A 160 4.60 -15.35 11.23
C MET A 160 5.50 -14.81 12.34
N LEU A 161 6.73 -14.38 11.99
CA LEU A 161 7.65 -13.77 12.94
C LEU A 161 7.09 -12.47 13.51
N TYR A 162 6.52 -11.61 12.64
CA TYR A 162 5.87 -10.37 13.05
C TYR A 162 4.70 -10.64 14.00
N LEU A 163 3.83 -11.58 13.66
CA LEU A 163 2.69 -11.95 14.51
C LEU A 163 3.14 -12.50 15.87
N ALA A 164 4.14 -13.39 15.89
CA ALA A 164 4.72 -13.90 17.11
C ALA A 164 5.31 -12.79 17.98
N ALA A 165 6.03 -11.83 17.38
CA ALA A 165 6.56 -10.67 18.10
C ALA A 165 5.45 -9.79 18.67
N ALA A 166 4.41 -9.49 17.88
CA ALA A 166 3.27 -8.69 18.33
C ALA A 166 2.53 -9.32 19.51
N LEU A 167 2.39 -10.66 19.52
CA LEU A 167 1.76 -11.39 20.61
C LEU A 167 2.64 -11.47 21.86
N THR A 168 3.97 -11.60 21.71
CA THR A 168 4.91 -11.65 22.84
C THR A 168 5.04 -10.29 23.53
N VAL A 169 5.07 -9.21 22.82
CA VAL A 169 5.07 -7.85 23.41
C VAL A 169 3.80 -7.65 24.24
N ARG A 170 2.64 -8.06 23.73
CA ARG A 170 1.38 -8.04 24.49
C ARG A 170 1.45 -8.81 25.80
N SER A 171 2.00 -10.02 25.78
CA SER A 171 2.11 -10.85 26.98
C SER A 171 3.10 -10.26 28.00
N ALA A 172 4.16 -9.61 27.55
CA ALA A 172 5.12 -8.95 28.42
C ALA A 172 4.52 -7.70 29.10
N ASP A 173 3.76 -6.89 28.36
CA ASP A 173 3.05 -5.73 28.91
C ASP A 173 2.00 -6.15 29.97
N ALA A 174 1.23 -7.19 29.68
CA ALA A 174 0.25 -7.75 30.61
C ALA A 174 0.91 -8.36 31.88
N ALA A 175 2.04 -9.03 31.73
CA ALA A 175 2.79 -9.55 32.84
C ALA A 175 3.41 -8.45 33.72
N ALA A 176 3.91 -7.38 33.10
CA ALA A 176 4.42 -6.21 33.81
C ALA A 176 3.31 -5.49 34.60
N ALA A 177 2.12 -5.32 33.99
CA ALA A 177 0.97 -4.71 34.65
C ALA A 177 0.41 -5.56 35.82
N ALA A 178 0.51 -6.88 35.75
CA ALA A 178 0.07 -7.76 36.82
C ALA A 178 1.08 -7.86 38.03
N ALA A 179 2.32 -7.38 37.83
CA ALA A 179 3.38 -7.38 38.84
C ALA A 179 3.46 -6.05 39.63
N THR A 180 2.69 -5.05 39.23
CA THR A 180 2.56 -3.72 39.91
C THR A 180 1.27 -3.64 40.68
#